data_ac24e680864f490322e2c6c48036fc48
#
_entry.id   ac24e680864f490322e2c6c48036fc48
#
_cell.length_a   1.000
_cell.length_b   1.000
_cell.length_c   1.000
_cell.angle_alpha   90.00
_cell.angle_beta   90.00
_cell.angle_gamma   90.00
#
_symmetry.space_group_name_H-M   'P 1'
#
loop_
_entity.id
_entity.type
_entity.pdbx_description
1 polymer ?
#
loop_
_entity_poly.entity_id
_entity_poly.type
_entity_poly.pdbx_seq_one_letter_code
_entity_poly.pdbx_strand_id
1 'polypeptide(L)'
;MRDSIYFLWINNRLMVIIMMVMIISCRCVLGLENINPIFFDEGLSHLFGEGNLIRSPDDRSVRLLLDKYTGSGFISSSMYQHGFFSSLIKLPGAYTAGIVVAFYTSNGDVFVKNHDELDIEFLGNLEGKPWRFQTNMYGNGSTNRGREERYRLWFDPSKEFHRYSILWTPTKIIFWVDDVPIREIVRKEEMQGDYPQKPMSLYATIWDASSWATSGGKFGVDYTFSPFVSEFKDIALDGCNVSDSLPGENNNNNNIDNYNNINCSLSDQFLMTNDYSTITPKQAAAMRRFRERYMYYSYCYDTIRYSVPPPECVIVTAEKNRFRDTGRLKFGGSHPKVHKARKRRRRNRSTPVVSADL
;
A
#
# COMPACT_ATOMS: atom_id res chain seq x y z
N MET A 1 45.99 38.89 24.51
CA MET A 1 44.50 38.99 24.51
C MET A 1 43.88 39.12 23.12
N ARG A 2 44.54 39.71 22.14
CA ARG A 2 44.03 39.82 20.74
C ARG A 2 44.05 38.48 19.99
N ASP A 3 45.05 37.67 20.17
CA ASP A 3 45.25 36.41 19.42
C ASP A 3 44.27 35.28 19.88
N SER A 4 43.84 35.28 21.14
CA SER A 4 42.84 34.33 21.65
C SER A 4 41.44 34.58 21.08
N ILE A 5 41.10 35.84 20.79
CA ILE A 5 39.77 36.19 20.23
C ILE A 5 39.68 35.79 18.75
N TYR A 6 40.80 35.95 17.99
CA TYR A 6 40.84 35.50 16.59
C TYR A 6 40.73 33.99 16.44
N PHE A 7 41.34 33.22 17.35
CA PHE A 7 41.28 31.75 17.34
C PHE A 7 39.88 31.21 17.64
N LEU A 8 39.16 31.83 18.57
CA LEU A 8 37.77 31.52 18.88
C LEU A 8 36.81 31.87 17.72
N TRP A 9 37.07 32.96 17.01
CA TRP A 9 36.24 33.42 15.90
C TRP A 9 36.40 32.54 14.64
N ILE A 10 37.60 32.06 14.36
CA ILE A 10 37.92 31.14 13.27
C ILE A 10 37.32 29.76 13.55
N ASN A 11 37.37 29.26 14.79
CA ASN A 11 36.79 27.99 15.17
C ASN A 11 35.26 28.03 15.09
N ASN A 12 34.62 29.13 15.46
CA ASN A 12 33.15 29.26 15.32
C ASN A 12 32.69 29.33 13.85
N ARG A 13 33.42 30.01 12.98
CA ARG A 13 33.10 30.02 11.54
C ARG A 13 33.32 28.66 10.89
N LEU A 14 34.36 27.96 11.26
CA LEU A 14 34.67 26.62 10.77
C LEU A 14 33.58 25.61 11.23
N MET A 15 33.10 25.71 12.48
CA MET A 15 31.99 24.89 12.98
C MET A 15 30.69 25.21 12.25
N VAL A 16 30.38 26.45 11.96
CA VAL A 16 29.18 26.84 11.21
C VAL A 16 29.25 26.35 9.77
N ILE A 17 30.44 26.43 9.14
CA ILE A 17 30.64 25.90 7.78
C ILE A 17 30.53 24.36 7.78
N ILE A 18 31.07 23.66 8.76
CA ILE A 18 30.96 22.22 8.90
C ILE A 18 29.52 21.82 9.18
N MET A 19 28.76 22.55 10.01
CA MET A 19 27.33 22.35 10.20
C MET A 19 26.54 22.62 8.92
N MET A 20 26.81 23.68 8.18
CA MET A 20 26.18 23.95 6.90
C MET A 20 26.48 22.85 5.86
N VAL A 21 27.72 22.42 5.77
CA VAL A 21 28.14 21.31 4.89
C VAL A 21 27.48 20.00 5.33
N MET A 22 27.36 19.71 6.63
CA MET A 22 26.64 18.55 7.14
C MET A 22 25.12 18.65 6.87
N ILE A 23 24.52 19.84 6.96
CA ILE A 23 23.12 20.06 6.63
C ILE A 23 22.89 19.92 5.12
N ILE A 24 23.82 20.41 4.29
CA ILE A 24 23.79 20.26 2.84
C ILE A 24 24.06 18.78 2.44
N SER A 25 24.99 18.10 3.10
CA SER A 25 25.29 16.69 2.86
C SER A 25 24.18 15.76 3.36
N CYS A 26 23.39 16.18 4.38
CA CYS A 26 22.25 15.43 4.88
C CYS A 26 21.01 15.55 3.95
N ARG A 27 21.01 16.49 3.00
CA ARG A 27 19.95 16.64 1.99
C ARG A 27 20.18 15.81 0.73
N CYS A 28 21.32 15.13 0.58
CA CYS A 28 21.51 14.10 -0.45
C CYS A 28 21.00 12.72 0.00
N VAL A 29 19.86 12.65 0.66
CA VAL A 29 19.03 11.45 0.61
C VAL A 29 18.29 11.57 -0.71
N LEU A 30 18.68 10.76 -1.69
CA LEU A 30 17.94 10.56 -2.93
C LEU A 30 16.53 10.04 -2.58
N GLY A 31 15.70 10.96 -2.16
CA GLY A 31 14.25 10.77 -2.06
C GLY A 31 13.63 11.13 -3.40
N LEU A 32 12.40 10.76 -3.59
CA LEU A 32 11.54 11.18 -4.70
C LEU A 32 11.26 12.70 -4.59
N GLU A 33 12.33 13.55 -4.55
CA GLU A 33 12.26 14.99 -4.21
C GLU A 33 11.75 15.87 -5.36
N ASN A 34 11.67 15.34 -6.59
CA ASN A 34 11.22 16.08 -7.76
C ASN A 34 9.76 15.80 -8.15
N ILE A 35 8.93 15.44 -7.17
CA ILE A 35 7.52 15.24 -7.41
C ILE A 35 6.85 16.62 -7.44
N ASN A 36 6.21 16.96 -8.56
CA ASN A 36 5.44 18.17 -8.71
C ASN A 36 3.97 17.88 -8.35
N PRO A 37 3.49 18.33 -7.18
CA PRO A 37 2.09 18.17 -6.83
C PRO A 37 1.19 18.99 -7.77
N ILE A 38 0.07 18.39 -8.15
CA ILE A 38 -0.97 19.06 -8.92
C ILE A 38 -2.00 19.72 -7.99
N PHE A 39 -2.68 20.74 -8.47
CA PHE A 39 -3.91 21.23 -7.86
C PHE A 39 -5.07 20.28 -8.17
N PHE A 40 -6.07 20.23 -7.28
CA PHE A 40 -7.21 19.34 -7.48
C PHE A 40 -7.92 19.60 -8.80
N ASP A 41 -8.17 20.87 -9.14
CA ASP A 41 -8.84 21.25 -10.39
C ASP A 41 -8.04 20.91 -11.68
N GLU A 42 -6.73 20.76 -11.55
CA GLU A 42 -5.87 20.51 -12.74
C GLU A 42 -5.92 19.08 -13.23
N GLY A 43 -6.17 18.12 -12.33
CA GLY A 43 -6.04 16.72 -12.72
C GLY A 43 -6.97 15.75 -12.00
N LEU A 44 -7.87 16.24 -11.14
CA LEU A 44 -8.76 15.39 -10.34
C LEU A 44 -10.20 15.83 -10.47
N SER A 45 -11.11 14.89 -10.28
CA SER A 45 -12.55 15.11 -10.32
C SER A 45 -13.21 14.37 -9.15
N HIS A 46 -14.35 14.86 -8.74
CA HIS A 46 -15.20 14.18 -7.78
C HIS A 46 -15.72 12.86 -8.34
N LEU A 47 -15.70 11.80 -7.52
CA LEU A 47 -16.15 10.48 -7.93
C LEU A 47 -17.54 10.16 -7.35
N PHE A 48 -17.69 10.23 -6.04
CA PHE A 48 -18.96 10.06 -5.31
C PHE A 48 -18.89 10.71 -3.93
N GLY A 49 -20.07 10.91 -3.29
CA GLY A 49 -20.16 11.51 -1.96
C GLY A 49 -19.82 13.01 -1.97
N GLU A 50 -20.44 13.80 -2.86
CA GLU A 50 -20.10 15.21 -3.11
C GLU A 50 -20.03 16.06 -1.83
N GLY A 51 -20.98 15.89 -0.92
CA GLY A 51 -20.96 16.62 0.37
C GLY A 51 -19.87 16.18 1.34
N ASN A 52 -19.23 15.04 1.08
CA ASN A 52 -18.19 14.42 1.91
C ASN A 52 -16.78 14.56 1.33
N LEU A 53 -16.61 15.30 0.23
CA LEU A 53 -15.32 15.69 -0.32
C LEU A 53 -15.11 17.18 -0.07
N ILE A 54 -14.10 17.54 0.73
CA ILE A 54 -13.81 18.92 1.14
C ILE A 54 -12.41 19.29 0.67
N ARG A 55 -12.33 20.24 -0.25
CA ARG A 55 -11.07 20.78 -0.77
C ARG A 55 -10.54 21.90 0.16
N SER A 56 -9.22 22.02 0.25
CA SER A 56 -8.60 23.17 0.91
C SER A 56 -8.71 24.44 0.07
N PRO A 57 -8.66 25.63 0.70
CA PRO A 57 -8.74 26.89 -0.04
C PRO A 57 -7.63 27.11 -1.07
N ASP A 58 -6.48 26.49 -0.87
CA ASP A 58 -5.32 26.52 -1.77
C ASP A 58 -5.32 25.40 -2.81
N ASP A 59 -6.37 24.59 -2.81
CA ASP A 59 -6.59 23.46 -3.72
C ASP A 59 -5.50 22.36 -3.74
N ARG A 60 -4.61 22.36 -2.75
CA ARG A 60 -3.49 21.40 -2.63
C ARG A 60 -3.78 20.20 -1.77
N SER A 61 -4.90 20.22 -1.06
CA SER A 61 -5.32 19.11 -0.21
C SER A 61 -6.81 18.87 -0.28
N VAL A 62 -7.20 17.63 -0.08
CA VAL A 62 -8.59 17.19 -0.03
C VAL A 62 -8.82 16.28 1.16
N ARG A 63 -9.94 16.46 1.83
CA ARG A 63 -10.44 15.56 2.87
C ARG A 63 -11.59 14.74 2.32
N LEU A 64 -11.48 13.44 2.48
CA LEU A 64 -12.54 12.49 2.19
C LEU A 64 -13.17 12.07 3.51
N LEU A 65 -14.48 12.20 3.60
CA LEU A 65 -15.26 11.88 4.79
C LEU A 65 -16.10 10.62 4.54
N LEU A 66 -16.25 9.85 5.60
CA LEU A 66 -17.26 8.79 5.70
C LEU A 66 -18.19 9.12 6.86
N ASP A 67 -19.47 9.21 6.58
CA ASP A 67 -20.52 9.34 7.57
C ASP A 67 -21.57 8.20 7.42
N LYS A 68 -22.64 8.27 8.20
CA LYS A 68 -23.70 7.25 8.18
C LYS A 68 -24.49 7.19 6.86
N TYR A 69 -24.31 8.15 5.97
CA TYR A 69 -25.05 8.23 4.71
C TYR A 69 -24.21 7.76 3.52
N THR A 70 -22.95 8.19 3.49
CA THR A 70 -22.06 7.86 2.37
C THR A 70 -20.60 8.02 2.76
N GLY A 71 -19.72 7.33 2.05
CA GLY A 71 -18.32 7.69 1.94
C GLY A 71 -18.08 8.75 0.88
N SER A 72 -16.85 8.90 0.44
CA SER A 72 -16.49 9.81 -0.64
C SER A 72 -15.24 9.35 -1.38
N GLY A 73 -15.01 9.94 -2.55
CA GLY A 73 -13.84 9.63 -3.36
C GLY A 73 -13.62 10.65 -4.47
N PHE A 74 -12.40 10.64 -4.99
CA PHE A 74 -12.01 11.35 -6.20
C PHE A 74 -11.34 10.41 -7.21
N ILE A 75 -11.30 10.85 -8.45
CA ILE A 75 -10.70 10.15 -9.60
C ILE A 75 -9.81 11.12 -10.37
N SER A 76 -8.75 10.63 -11.02
CA SER A 76 -8.01 11.46 -11.99
C SER A 76 -8.86 11.78 -13.21
N SER A 77 -8.78 13.00 -13.69
CA SER A 77 -9.49 13.47 -14.89
C SER A 77 -9.01 12.78 -16.17
N SER A 78 -7.82 12.19 -16.11
CA SER A 78 -7.19 11.48 -17.22
C SER A 78 -6.88 10.04 -16.86
N MET A 79 -6.78 9.18 -17.88
CA MET A 79 -6.21 7.84 -17.78
C MET A 79 -4.73 7.86 -18.16
N TYR A 80 -3.96 6.94 -17.57
CA TYR A 80 -2.52 6.81 -17.77
C TYR A 80 -2.18 5.40 -18.22
N GLN A 81 -1.36 5.27 -19.28
CA GLN A 81 -0.85 3.97 -19.73
C GLN A 81 0.21 3.40 -18.78
N HIS A 82 1.06 4.25 -18.26
CA HIS A 82 2.01 4.01 -17.19
C HIS A 82 2.14 5.29 -16.37
N GLY A 83 2.62 5.20 -15.14
CA GLY A 83 2.73 6.41 -14.32
C GLY A 83 3.39 6.19 -12.96
N PHE A 84 3.71 7.32 -12.34
CA PHE A 84 4.05 7.45 -10.95
C PHE A 84 2.93 8.25 -10.26
N PHE A 85 2.26 7.63 -9.32
CA PHE A 85 1.13 8.16 -8.58
C PHE A 85 1.50 8.26 -7.11
N SER A 86 1.35 9.42 -6.52
CA SER A 86 1.82 9.67 -5.16
C SER A 86 0.92 10.63 -4.40
N SER A 87 0.76 10.42 -3.11
CA SER A 87 0.09 11.34 -2.20
C SER A 87 0.63 11.24 -0.79
N LEU A 88 0.65 12.35 -0.06
CA LEU A 88 0.73 12.34 1.39
C LEU A 88 -0.66 12.05 1.94
N ILE A 89 -0.79 10.98 2.74
CA ILE A 89 -2.08 10.51 3.28
C ILE A 89 -2.00 10.45 4.79
N LYS A 90 -3.07 10.94 5.45
CA LYS A 90 -3.29 10.79 6.88
C LYS A 90 -4.67 10.18 7.12
N LEU A 91 -4.75 9.16 7.95
CA LEU A 91 -5.94 8.35 8.17
C LEU A 91 -6.76 8.81 9.38
N PRO A 92 -8.04 8.40 9.46
CA PRO A 92 -8.84 8.59 10.67
C PRO A 92 -8.19 7.95 11.89
N GLY A 93 -8.40 8.57 13.06
CA GLY A 93 -7.99 8.02 14.36
C GLY A 93 -9.10 7.29 15.10
N ALA A 94 -8.81 6.88 16.34
CA ALA A 94 -9.74 6.21 17.27
C ALA A 94 -10.28 4.86 16.75
N TYR A 95 -11.58 4.59 16.91
CA TYR A 95 -12.23 3.38 16.40
C TYR A 95 -12.45 3.50 14.89
N THR A 96 -11.85 2.60 14.12
CA THR A 96 -11.91 2.63 12.64
C THR A 96 -12.28 1.26 12.05
N ALA A 97 -12.75 0.32 12.87
CA ALA A 97 -13.17 -0.99 12.36
C ALA A 97 -14.23 -0.84 11.26
N GLY A 98 -14.13 -1.67 10.23
CA GLY A 98 -15.03 -1.65 9.09
C GLY A 98 -14.71 -0.60 8.03
N ILE A 99 -13.80 0.35 8.30
CA ILE A 99 -13.45 1.40 7.35
C ILE A 99 -12.34 0.92 6.44
N VAL A 100 -12.46 1.23 5.14
CA VAL A 100 -11.38 1.13 4.17
C VAL A 100 -11.09 2.50 3.59
N VAL A 101 -9.81 2.87 3.59
CA VAL A 101 -9.28 3.99 2.80
C VAL A 101 -8.39 3.37 1.73
N ALA A 102 -8.59 3.76 0.47
CA ALA A 102 -7.80 3.25 -0.63
C ALA A 102 -7.22 4.38 -1.48
N PHE A 103 -6.02 4.13 -2.01
CA PHE A 103 -5.34 4.94 -3.02
C PHE A 103 -4.84 3.96 -4.08
N TYR A 104 -5.45 3.98 -5.27
CA TYR A 104 -5.28 2.90 -6.23
C TYR A 104 -5.44 3.38 -7.67
N THR A 105 -4.90 2.64 -8.61
CA THR A 105 -5.17 2.83 -10.03
C THR A 105 -6.07 1.71 -10.54
N SER A 106 -7.07 2.05 -11.34
CA SER A 106 -7.99 1.06 -11.93
C SER A 106 -8.58 1.58 -13.24
N ASN A 107 -9.14 0.66 -14.01
CA ASN A 107 -9.99 0.93 -15.16
C ASN A 107 -11.28 0.11 -15.13
N GLY A 108 -11.72 -0.25 -13.91
CA GLY A 108 -12.89 -1.11 -13.71
C GLY A 108 -14.21 -0.50 -14.16
N ASP A 109 -14.31 0.82 -14.24
CA ASP A 109 -15.43 1.56 -14.79
C ASP A 109 -15.53 1.48 -16.32
N VAL A 110 -14.39 1.31 -17.01
CA VAL A 110 -14.31 1.14 -18.47
C VAL A 110 -14.29 -0.33 -18.85
N PHE A 111 -13.50 -1.15 -18.15
CA PHE A 111 -13.27 -2.57 -18.44
C PHE A 111 -13.88 -3.48 -17.36
N VAL A 112 -15.18 -3.43 -17.19
CA VAL A 112 -15.94 -4.10 -16.10
C VAL A 112 -15.56 -5.57 -15.88
N LYS A 113 -15.25 -6.34 -16.94
CA LYS A 113 -14.98 -7.79 -16.85
C LYS A 113 -13.50 -8.15 -16.83
N ASN A 114 -12.65 -7.28 -17.34
CA ASN A 114 -11.23 -7.55 -17.55
C ASN A 114 -10.35 -6.35 -17.17
N HIS A 115 -10.72 -5.67 -16.09
CA HIS A 115 -9.99 -4.52 -15.58
C HIS A 115 -8.58 -4.86 -15.10
N ASP A 116 -7.76 -3.85 -15.11
CA ASP A 116 -6.45 -3.82 -14.46
C ASP A 116 -6.55 -2.93 -13.22
N GLU A 117 -5.79 -3.27 -12.16
CA GLU A 117 -5.85 -2.53 -10.90
C GLU A 117 -4.57 -2.69 -10.08
N LEU A 118 -4.13 -1.63 -9.43
CA LEU A 118 -3.01 -1.60 -8.49
C LEU A 118 -3.43 -0.89 -7.21
N ASP A 119 -3.40 -1.60 -6.08
CA ASP A 119 -4.00 -1.14 -4.85
C ASP A 119 -2.99 -0.82 -3.76
N ILE A 120 -3.21 0.32 -3.10
CA ILE A 120 -2.82 0.60 -1.73
C ILE A 120 -4.10 0.71 -0.92
N GLU A 121 -4.27 -0.17 0.07
CA GLU A 121 -5.45 -0.21 0.93
C GLU A 121 -5.08 -0.16 2.40
N PHE A 122 -5.81 0.66 3.13
CA PHE A 122 -5.75 0.75 4.58
C PHE A 122 -7.05 0.21 5.15
N LEU A 123 -6.94 -0.84 5.95
CA LEU A 123 -8.08 -1.46 6.61
C LEU A 123 -8.09 -1.08 8.09
N GLY A 124 -9.15 -0.44 8.47
CA GLY A 124 -9.37 0.05 9.84
C GLY A 124 -9.46 -1.07 10.86
N ASN A 125 -9.37 -0.70 12.14
CA ASN A 125 -9.32 -1.64 13.24
C ASN A 125 -10.02 -1.10 14.49
N LEU A 126 -10.15 -1.95 15.48
CA LEU A 126 -10.61 -1.59 16.82
C LEU A 126 -9.68 -0.53 17.43
N GLU A 127 -10.21 0.29 18.32
CA GLU A 127 -9.45 1.29 19.07
C GLU A 127 -8.22 0.67 19.74
N GLY A 128 -7.09 1.38 19.65
CA GLY A 128 -5.79 0.92 20.17
C GLY A 128 -5.15 -0.22 19.37
N LYS A 129 -5.75 -0.63 18.24
CA LYS A 129 -5.14 -1.58 17.31
C LYS A 129 -4.65 -0.85 16.07
N PRO A 130 -3.47 -1.22 15.53
CA PRO A 130 -2.92 -0.56 14.36
C PRO A 130 -3.78 -0.81 13.12
N TRP A 131 -3.81 0.15 12.22
CA TRP A 131 -4.28 -0.01 10.86
C TRP A 131 -3.56 -1.17 10.18
N ARG A 132 -4.27 -1.89 9.32
CA ARG A 132 -3.68 -2.90 8.44
C ARG A 132 -3.45 -2.27 7.09
N PHE A 133 -2.29 -2.52 6.54
CA PHE A 133 -1.89 -2.00 5.26
C PHE A 133 -1.71 -3.16 4.29
N GLN A 134 -2.27 -3.04 3.09
CA GLN A 134 -2.03 -4.03 2.04
C GLN A 134 -1.82 -3.39 0.68
N THR A 135 -1.08 -4.10 -0.17
CA THR A 135 -0.96 -3.82 -1.59
C THR A 135 -1.49 -4.99 -2.38
N ASN A 136 -2.08 -4.71 -3.53
CA ASN A 136 -2.59 -5.75 -4.41
C ASN A 136 -2.36 -5.40 -5.89
N MET A 137 -2.59 -6.36 -6.78
CA MET A 137 -2.53 -6.19 -8.22
C MET A 137 -3.52 -7.13 -8.89
N TYR A 138 -4.29 -6.61 -9.82
CA TYR A 138 -5.06 -7.38 -10.77
C TYR A 138 -4.69 -6.99 -12.20
N GLY A 139 -4.58 -7.99 -13.08
CA GLY A 139 -4.44 -7.79 -14.51
C GLY A 139 -5.54 -8.55 -15.24
N ASN A 140 -6.12 -7.91 -16.26
CA ASN A 140 -7.11 -8.50 -17.15
C ASN A 140 -8.31 -9.16 -16.44
N GLY A 141 -8.80 -8.53 -15.37
CA GLY A 141 -9.94 -9.02 -14.57
C GLY A 141 -9.67 -10.25 -13.71
N SER A 142 -8.41 -10.56 -13.44
CA SER A 142 -8.02 -11.73 -12.65
C SER A 142 -8.26 -11.55 -11.14
N THR A 143 -9.43 -11.05 -10.75
CA THR A 143 -9.79 -10.77 -9.35
C THR A 143 -9.84 -12.01 -8.45
N ASN A 144 -10.02 -13.20 -9.03
CA ASN A 144 -9.89 -14.48 -8.34
C ASN A 144 -8.43 -14.86 -8.04
N ARG A 145 -7.47 -14.15 -8.64
CA ARG A 145 -6.03 -14.29 -8.43
C ARG A 145 -5.47 -13.13 -7.63
N GLY A 146 -6.09 -12.83 -6.48
CA GLY A 146 -5.59 -11.75 -5.63
C GLY A 146 -4.14 -11.94 -5.23
N ARG A 147 -3.36 -10.88 -5.36
CA ARG A 147 -1.91 -10.84 -5.14
C ARG A 147 -1.57 -10.00 -3.93
N GLU A 148 -2.34 -10.12 -2.87
CA GLU A 148 -2.20 -9.30 -1.67
C GLU A 148 -0.90 -9.60 -0.92
N GLU A 149 -0.17 -8.57 -0.59
CA GLU A 149 0.80 -8.57 0.49
C GLU A 149 0.31 -7.66 1.61
N ARG A 150 0.39 -8.11 2.87
CA ARG A 150 -0.14 -7.40 4.04
C ARG A 150 0.94 -7.08 5.02
N TYR A 151 0.90 -5.83 5.51
CA TYR A 151 1.94 -5.25 6.34
C TYR A 151 1.36 -4.56 7.57
N ARG A 152 2.21 -4.38 8.56
CA ARG A 152 2.08 -3.33 9.57
C ARG A 152 2.94 -2.15 9.13
N LEU A 153 2.56 -0.95 9.50
CA LEU A 153 3.40 0.22 9.34
C LEU A 153 4.30 0.38 10.59
N TRP A 154 5.43 1.05 10.43
CA TRP A 154 6.36 1.34 11.54
C TRP A 154 5.98 2.60 12.31
N PHE A 155 4.89 3.23 11.91
CA PHE A 155 4.29 4.41 12.49
C PHE A 155 2.77 4.23 12.60
N ASP A 156 2.10 5.18 13.26
CA ASP A 156 0.65 5.28 13.29
C ASP A 156 0.18 6.26 12.19
N PRO A 157 -0.45 5.79 11.11
CA PRO A 157 -0.84 6.62 9.97
C PRO A 157 -1.97 7.61 10.28
N SER A 158 -2.54 7.57 11.48
CA SER A 158 -3.52 8.54 11.95
C SER A 158 -2.91 9.78 12.61
N LYS A 159 -1.61 9.77 12.90
CA LYS A 159 -0.93 10.85 13.62
C LYS A 159 -0.32 11.87 12.69
N GLU A 160 0.33 11.42 11.62
CA GLU A 160 1.11 12.24 10.70
C GLU A 160 0.81 11.87 9.27
N PHE A 161 1.16 12.76 8.35
CA PHE A 161 1.13 12.47 6.93
C PHE A 161 2.34 11.64 6.55
N HIS A 162 2.11 10.60 5.79
CA HIS A 162 3.13 9.79 5.16
C HIS A 162 2.89 9.70 3.66
N ARG A 163 3.95 9.59 2.88
CA ARG A 163 3.86 9.48 1.43
C ARG A 163 3.65 8.04 1.01
N TYR A 164 2.66 7.83 0.17
CA TYR A 164 2.38 6.53 -0.45
C TYR A 164 2.44 6.68 -1.95
N SER A 165 3.16 5.79 -2.61
CA SER A 165 3.37 5.91 -4.06
C SER A 165 3.30 4.58 -4.76
N ILE A 166 2.79 4.63 -6.00
CA ILE A 166 2.74 3.52 -6.95
C ILE A 166 3.52 3.96 -8.19
N LEU A 167 4.62 3.29 -8.49
CA LEU A 167 5.26 3.35 -9.79
C LEU A 167 4.77 2.18 -10.63
N TRP A 168 4.27 2.46 -11.81
CA TRP A 168 3.89 1.48 -12.81
C TRP A 168 4.55 1.81 -14.15
N THR A 169 5.36 0.89 -14.66
CA THR A 169 6.10 1.01 -15.92
C THR A 169 5.82 -0.21 -16.82
N PRO A 170 6.28 -0.23 -18.08
CA PRO A 170 6.19 -1.42 -18.93
C PRO A 170 6.81 -2.69 -18.34
N THR A 171 7.79 -2.54 -17.42
CA THR A 171 8.63 -3.64 -16.96
C THR A 171 8.49 -3.99 -15.49
N LYS A 172 7.99 -3.06 -14.66
CA LYS A 172 7.87 -3.28 -13.22
C LYS A 172 6.85 -2.38 -12.55
N ILE A 173 6.40 -2.81 -11.39
CA ILE A 173 5.58 -2.05 -10.45
C ILE A 173 6.33 -1.97 -9.13
N ILE A 174 6.40 -0.77 -8.52
CA ILE A 174 6.99 -0.58 -7.20
C ILE A 174 6.00 0.18 -6.32
N PHE A 175 5.77 -0.34 -5.11
CA PHE A 175 5.02 0.34 -4.06
C PHE A 175 5.99 0.92 -3.04
N TRP A 176 5.75 2.17 -2.64
CA TRP A 176 6.58 2.93 -1.72
C TRP A 176 5.77 3.42 -0.53
N VAL A 177 6.43 3.48 0.63
CA VAL A 177 5.96 4.24 1.79
C VAL A 177 7.10 5.14 2.24
N ASP A 178 6.89 6.45 2.19
CA ASP A 178 7.93 7.46 2.26
C ASP A 178 9.05 7.14 1.23
N ASP A 179 10.30 7.10 1.65
CA ASP A 179 11.44 6.76 0.78
C ASP A 179 11.78 5.24 0.78
N VAL A 180 10.91 4.40 1.36
CA VAL A 180 11.15 2.98 1.47
C VAL A 180 10.33 2.22 0.44
N PRO A 181 10.94 1.54 -0.55
CA PRO A 181 10.23 0.60 -1.38
C PRO A 181 9.79 -0.57 -0.49
N ILE A 182 8.53 -0.95 -0.58
CA ILE A 182 7.98 -2.02 0.25
C ILE A 182 7.72 -3.29 -0.55
N ARG A 183 7.49 -3.13 -1.86
CA ARG A 183 7.21 -4.22 -2.79
C ARG A 183 7.67 -3.84 -4.19
N GLU A 184 8.31 -4.77 -4.88
CA GLU A 184 8.63 -4.69 -6.30
C GLU A 184 8.04 -5.92 -7.02
N ILE A 185 7.38 -5.70 -8.15
CA ILE A 185 6.87 -6.73 -9.03
C ILE A 185 7.52 -6.50 -10.40
N VAL A 186 8.38 -7.43 -10.81
CA VAL A 186 9.01 -7.38 -12.14
C VAL A 186 8.14 -8.17 -13.11
N ARG A 187 7.80 -7.55 -14.24
CA ARG A 187 7.06 -8.20 -15.32
C ARG A 187 7.86 -9.38 -15.85
N LYS A 188 7.18 -10.51 -16.00
CA LYS A 188 7.72 -11.72 -16.65
C LYS A 188 6.79 -12.14 -17.77
N GLU A 189 7.32 -12.78 -18.79
CA GLU A 189 6.53 -13.26 -19.94
C GLU A 189 5.44 -14.24 -19.50
N GLU A 190 5.73 -15.07 -18.49
CA GLU A 190 4.80 -16.06 -17.97
C GLU A 190 3.59 -15.45 -17.23
N MET A 191 3.63 -14.17 -16.88
CA MET A 191 2.47 -13.45 -16.32
C MET A 191 1.40 -13.24 -17.37
N GLN A 192 1.78 -13.16 -18.65
CA GLN A 192 0.84 -12.91 -19.74
C GLN A 192 -0.04 -11.67 -19.45
N GLY A 193 -1.37 -11.82 -19.51
CA GLY A 193 -2.33 -10.75 -19.20
C GLY A 193 -2.47 -10.41 -17.71
N ASP A 194 -1.82 -11.14 -16.82
CA ASP A 194 -1.89 -10.86 -15.37
C ASP A 194 -1.06 -9.64 -14.93
N TYR A 195 -0.20 -9.10 -15.82
CA TYR A 195 0.45 -7.81 -15.60
C TYR A 195 -0.41 -6.70 -16.19
N PRO A 196 -0.74 -5.62 -15.46
CA PRO A 196 -1.53 -4.51 -15.95
C PRO A 196 -0.93 -3.87 -17.20
N GLN A 197 -1.74 -3.71 -18.23
CA GLN A 197 -1.29 -3.21 -19.54
C GLN A 197 -2.27 -2.19 -20.16
N LYS A 198 -3.48 -2.07 -19.63
CA LYS A 198 -4.49 -1.13 -20.12
C LYS A 198 -4.43 0.16 -19.32
N PRO A 199 -4.71 1.32 -19.94
CA PRO A 199 -4.75 2.59 -19.24
C PRO A 199 -5.64 2.53 -17.98
N MET A 200 -5.20 3.19 -16.93
CA MET A 200 -5.91 3.27 -15.64
C MET A 200 -6.03 4.72 -15.17
N SER A 201 -7.13 5.06 -14.51
CA SER A 201 -7.26 6.28 -13.73
C SER A 201 -6.72 6.06 -12.30
N LEU A 202 -6.29 7.14 -11.64
CA LEU A 202 -6.03 7.14 -10.20
C LEU A 202 -7.34 7.38 -9.46
N TYR A 203 -7.53 6.64 -8.37
CA TYR A 203 -8.65 6.78 -7.43
C TYR A 203 -8.16 6.95 -6.01
N ALA A 204 -8.92 7.70 -5.22
CA ALA A 204 -8.82 7.66 -3.77
C ALA A 204 -10.22 7.63 -3.16
N THR A 205 -10.44 6.78 -2.16
CA THR A 205 -11.76 6.57 -1.57
C THR A 205 -11.68 6.33 -0.08
N ILE A 206 -12.77 6.67 0.63
CA ILE A 206 -13.07 6.18 1.98
C ILE A 206 -14.50 5.61 1.99
N TRP A 207 -14.69 4.42 2.54
CA TRP A 207 -15.98 3.74 2.50
C TRP A 207 -16.19 2.73 3.62
N ASP A 208 -17.47 2.35 3.84
CA ASP A 208 -17.89 1.33 4.79
C ASP A 208 -17.73 -0.08 4.18
N ALA A 209 -16.77 -0.81 4.68
CA ALA A 209 -16.47 -2.19 4.33
C ALA A 209 -16.77 -3.14 5.50
N SER A 210 -17.78 -2.83 6.29
CA SER A 210 -18.17 -3.60 7.50
C SER A 210 -18.36 -5.09 7.22
N SER A 211 -18.75 -5.44 6.00
CA SER A 211 -19.02 -6.84 5.63
C SER A 211 -17.76 -7.73 5.60
N TRP A 212 -16.54 -7.15 5.50
CA TRP A 212 -15.32 -7.95 5.34
C TRP A 212 -14.05 -7.38 5.98
N ALA A 213 -13.88 -6.05 6.07
CA ALA A 213 -12.57 -5.44 6.29
C ALA A 213 -11.94 -5.80 7.64
N THR A 214 -12.69 -5.72 8.74
CA THR A 214 -12.14 -5.97 10.08
C THR A 214 -12.49 -7.36 10.57
N SER A 215 -11.48 -8.24 10.65
CA SER A 215 -11.64 -9.64 11.09
C SER A 215 -12.69 -10.41 10.29
N GLY A 216 -12.77 -10.18 8.95
CA GLY A 216 -13.73 -10.84 8.08
C GLY A 216 -15.17 -10.39 8.31
N GLY A 217 -15.38 -9.10 8.64
CA GLY A 217 -16.70 -8.52 8.89
C GLY A 217 -17.22 -8.72 10.32
N LYS A 218 -16.38 -9.24 11.23
CA LYS A 218 -16.78 -9.41 12.63
C LYS A 218 -17.03 -8.09 13.35
N PHE A 219 -16.32 -7.03 12.94
CA PHE A 219 -16.40 -5.69 13.51
C PHE A 219 -16.66 -4.70 12.37
N GLY A 220 -17.81 -4.06 12.41
CA GLY A 220 -18.23 -3.06 11.44
C GLY A 220 -17.94 -1.64 11.90
N VAL A 221 -18.34 -0.68 11.05
CA VAL A 221 -18.25 0.75 11.35
C VAL A 221 -19.18 1.11 12.50
N ASP A 222 -18.65 1.83 13.47
CA ASP A 222 -19.44 2.48 14.52
C ASP A 222 -19.58 3.97 14.21
N TYR A 223 -20.73 4.34 13.69
CA TYR A 223 -21.02 5.71 13.26
C TYR A 223 -21.17 6.71 14.41
N THR A 224 -21.09 6.29 15.68
CA THR A 224 -20.99 7.23 16.81
C THR A 224 -19.68 8.01 16.78
N PHE A 225 -18.66 7.51 16.07
CA PHE A 225 -17.37 8.18 15.85
C PHE A 225 -17.31 9.00 14.55
N SER A 226 -18.40 9.04 13.77
CA SER A 226 -18.41 9.78 12.50
C SER A 226 -18.48 11.31 12.71
N PRO A 227 -18.02 12.13 11.72
CA PRO A 227 -17.45 11.70 10.45
C PRO A 227 -16.00 11.17 10.59
N PHE A 228 -15.68 10.12 9.83
CA PHE A 228 -14.31 9.66 9.70
C PHE A 228 -13.64 10.43 8.57
N VAL A 229 -12.44 10.96 8.82
CA VAL A 229 -11.77 11.86 7.88
C VAL A 229 -10.42 11.30 7.50
N SER A 230 -10.21 11.05 6.20
CA SER A 230 -8.89 10.83 5.60
C SER A 230 -8.46 12.05 4.83
N GLU A 231 -7.20 12.45 5.00
CA GLU A 231 -6.64 13.65 4.38
C GLU A 231 -5.60 13.27 3.33
N PHE A 232 -5.70 13.87 2.13
CA PHE A 232 -4.79 13.68 1.01
C PHE A 232 -4.21 15.03 0.62
N LYS A 233 -2.90 15.10 0.41
CA LYS A 233 -2.23 16.32 -0.06
C LYS A 233 -1.00 16.01 -0.90
N ASP A 234 -0.50 17.03 -1.59
CA ASP A 234 0.66 16.92 -2.47
C ASP A 234 0.50 15.71 -3.42
N ILE A 235 -0.66 15.63 -4.08
CA ILE A 235 -1.00 14.57 -5.03
C ILE A 235 -0.21 14.81 -6.31
N ALA A 236 0.48 13.79 -6.78
CA ALA A 236 1.27 13.85 -8.00
C ALA A 236 0.85 12.74 -8.97
N LEU A 237 0.73 13.12 -10.23
CA LEU A 237 0.36 12.28 -11.37
C LEU A 237 1.38 12.51 -12.48
N ASP A 238 2.46 11.73 -12.48
CA ASP A 238 3.47 11.77 -13.54
C ASP A 238 3.34 10.52 -14.41
N GLY A 239 3.17 10.69 -15.73
CA GLY A 239 3.06 9.52 -16.58
C GLY A 239 2.55 9.80 -17.97
N CYS A 240 2.27 8.74 -18.73
CA CYS A 240 1.72 8.81 -20.05
C CYS A 240 0.20 9.02 -20.00
N ASN A 241 -0.23 10.26 -20.07
CA ASN A 241 -1.64 10.62 -20.19
C ASN A 241 -2.17 10.21 -21.57
N VAL A 242 -3.22 9.40 -21.57
CA VAL A 242 -3.80 8.85 -22.81
C VAL A 242 -5.17 9.44 -23.16
N SER A 243 -5.71 10.31 -22.33
CA SER A 243 -7.05 10.89 -22.53
C SER A 243 -7.12 11.75 -23.80
N ASP A 244 -6.02 12.42 -24.14
CA ASP A 244 -5.93 13.23 -25.35
C ASP A 244 -5.84 12.41 -26.64
N SER A 245 -5.54 11.11 -26.50
CA SER A 245 -5.34 10.18 -27.62
C SER A 245 -6.56 9.29 -27.87
N LEU A 246 -7.57 9.35 -27.01
CA LEU A 246 -8.80 8.59 -27.19
C LEU A 246 -9.64 9.21 -28.30
N PRO A 247 -10.13 8.44 -29.28
CA PRO A 247 -11.07 8.93 -30.28
C PRO A 247 -12.31 9.46 -29.55
N GLY A 248 -12.72 10.69 -29.87
CA GLY A 248 -13.93 11.29 -29.31
C GLY A 248 -15.14 10.35 -29.43
N GLU A 249 -16.16 10.57 -28.63
CA GLU A 249 -17.36 9.75 -28.38
C GLU A 249 -18.15 9.27 -29.64
N ASN A 250 -17.74 9.66 -30.84
CA ASN A 250 -18.45 9.34 -32.09
C ASN A 250 -18.02 8.01 -32.74
N ASN A 251 -17.09 7.27 -32.19
CA ASN A 251 -16.72 5.95 -32.73
C ASN A 251 -17.37 4.83 -31.89
N ASN A 252 -18.50 4.32 -32.36
CA ASN A 252 -19.19 3.12 -31.84
C ASN A 252 -18.37 1.80 -31.92
N ASN A 253 -17.08 1.89 -32.14
CA ASN A 253 -16.15 0.76 -32.10
C ASN A 253 -15.37 0.84 -30.79
N ASN A 254 -15.86 0.14 -29.76
CA ASN A 254 -15.12 -0.22 -28.53
C ASN A 254 -13.91 -1.13 -28.88
N ASN A 255 -13.09 -0.74 -29.84
CA ASN A 255 -11.91 -1.49 -30.22
C ASN A 255 -10.79 -1.17 -29.24
N ILE A 256 -10.57 -2.13 -28.34
CA ILE A 256 -9.44 -2.21 -27.38
C ILE A 256 -8.08 -2.03 -28.07
N ASP A 257 -8.01 -2.28 -29.39
CA ASP A 257 -6.81 -2.13 -30.22
C ASP A 257 -6.30 -0.68 -30.37
N ASN A 258 -7.13 0.33 -30.07
CA ASN A 258 -6.70 1.73 -30.17
C ASN A 258 -5.70 2.14 -29.07
N TYR A 259 -5.68 1.47 -27.92
CA TYR A 259 -4.72 1.77 -26.85
C TYR A 259 -3.29 1.33 -27.20
N ASN A 260 -3.12 0.39 -28.11
CA ASN A 260 -1.82 -0.10 -28.56
C ASN A 260 -1.04 0.92 -29.42
N ASN A 261 -1.68 2.00 -29.88
CA ASN A 261 -1.09 3.02 -30.73
C ASN A 261 -0.66 4.29 -29.95
N ILE A 262 -0.81 4.30 -28.62
CA ILE A 262 -0.42 5.45 -27.81
C ILE A 262 1.10 5.49 -27.67
N ASN A 263 1.70 6.61 -28.09
CA ASN A 263 3.15 6.79 -27.99
C ASN A 263 3.55 7.33 -26.61
N CYS A 264 3.79 6.42 -25.67
CA CYS A 264 4.27 6.74 -24.33
C CYS A 264 5.80 6.78 -24.19
N SER A 265 6.55 6.70 -25.29
CA SER A 265 7.99 6.47 -25.25
C SER A 265 8.77 7.49 -24.38
N LEU A 266 8.42 8.77 -24.43
CA LEU A 266 9.08 9.81 -23.63
C LEU A 266 8.72 9.70 -22.15
N SER A 267 7.44 9.50 -21.82
CA SER A 267 6.98 9.32 -20.43
C SER A 267 7.55 8.04 -19.83
N ASP A 268 7.52 6.93 -20.58
CA ASP A 268 8.09 5.67 -20.13
C ASP A 268 9.60 5.77 -19.91
N GLN A 269 10.31 6.46 -20.81
CA GLN A 269 11.74 6.70 -20.64
C GLN A 269 12.03 7.50 -19.36
N PHE A 270 11.23 8.52 -19.06
CA PHE A 270 11.33 9.30 -17.83
C PHE A 270 11.06 8.44 -16.59
N LEU A 271 9.95 7.68 -16.57
CA LEU A 271 9.59 6.78 -15.47
C LEU A 271 10.61 5.65 -15.26
N MET A 272 11.35 5.27 -16.30
CA MET A 272 12.40 4.25 -16.23
C MET A 272 13.77 4.81 -15.86
N THR A 273 13.88 6.10 -15.53
CA THR A 273 15.13 6.67 -15.01
C THR A 273 15.52 6.10 -13.66
N ASN A 274 16.76 6.30 -13.27
CA ASN A 274 17.29 5.84 -12.00
C ASN A 274 16.55 6.43 -10.78
N ASP A 275 15.96 7.61 -10.93
CA ASP A 275 15.28 8.29 -9.83
C ASP A 275 13.98 7.60 -9.43
N TYR A 276 13.27 6.99 -10.39
CA TYR A 276 11.98 6.34 -10.15
C TYR A 276 12.06 4.81 -10.11
N SER A 277 12.70 4.20 -11.11
CA SER A 277 12.61 2.75 -11.32
C SER A 277 13.75 1.95 -10.72
N THR A 278 14.87 2.58 -10.38
CA THR A 278 16.04 1.86 -9.86
C THR A 278 16.03 1.81 -8.34
N ILE A 279 15.85 0.61 -7.81
CA ILE A 279 16.03 0.36 -6.37
C ILE A 279 17.53 0.26 -6.07
N THR A 280 18.08 1.27 -5.39
CA THR A 280 19.50 1.28 -4.96
C THR A 280 19.77 0.16 -3.95
N PRO A 281 21.04 -0.27 -3.77
CA PRO A 281 21.40 -1.25 -2.75
C PRO A 281 20.92 -0.88 -1.33
N LYS A 282 20.91 0.42 -0.98
CA LYS A 282 20.41 0.94 0.30
C LYS A 282 18.90 0.73 0.42
N GLN A 283 18.15 1.07 -0.62
CA GLN A 283 16.70 0.89 -0.69
C GLN A 283 16.32 -0.60 -0.70
N ALA A 284 17.03 -1.44 -1.45
CA ALA A 284 16.83 -2.88 -1.42
C ALA A 284 17.05 -3.48 -0.03
N ALA A 285 18.06 -2.99 0.69
CA ALA A 285 18.30 -3.39 2.09
C ALA A 285 17.20 -2.88 3.02
N ALA A 286 16.65 -1.67 2.80
CA ALA A 286 15.53 -1.13 3.54
C ALA A 286 14.25 -1.95 3.29
N MET A 287 13.95 -2.29 2.02
CA MET A 287 12.84 -3.15 1.64
C MET A 287 12.91 -4.53 2.33
N ARG A 288 14.08 -5.17 2.29
CA ARG A 288 14.26 -6.47 2.99
C ARG A 288 13.99 -6.35 4.48
N ARG A 289 14.52 -5.32 5.16
CA ARG A 289 14.28 -5.08 6.60
C ARG A 289 12.80 -4.80 6.90
N PHE A 290 12.14 -4.02 6.02
CA PHE A 290 10.72 -3.75 6.14
C PHE A 290 9.90 -5.03 6.01
N ARG A 291 10.10 -5.80 4.96
CA ARG A 291 9.41 -7.09 4.73
C ARG A 291 9.65 -8.07 5.87
N GLU A 292 10.87 -8.15 6.39
CA GLU A 292 11.21 -9.01 7.51
C GLU A 292 10.46 -8.65 8.80
N ARG A 293 10.31 -7.37 9.10
CA ARG A 293 9.74 -6.90 10.37
C ARG A 293 8.23 -6.73 10.33
N TYR A 294 7.70 -6.29 9.20
CA TYR A 294 6.35 -5.77 9.12
C TYR A 294 5.41 -6.57 8.21
N MET A 295 5.91 -7.33 7.24
CA MET A 295 5.09 -8.18 6.40
C MET A 295 4.60 -9.40 7.17
N TYR A 296 3.27 -9.59 7.23
CA TYR A 296 2.66 -10.70 7.96
C TYR A 296 1.83 -11.64 7.07
N TYR A 297 1.62 -11.30 5.80
CA TYR A 297 1.03 -12.14 4.78
C TYR A 297 1.63 -11.81 3.42
N SER A 298 1.86 -12.84 2.62
CA SER A 298 2.15 -12.72 1.19
C SER A 298 1.56 -13.90 0.44
N TYR A 299 0.86 -13.62 -0.65
CA TYR A 299 0.30 -14.64 -1.54
C TYR A 299 1.36 -15.56 -2.13
N CYS A 300 2.60 -15.07 -2.31
CA CYS A 300 3.73 -15.87 -2.82
C CYS A 300 4.08 -17.07 -1.94
N TYR A 301 3.70 -17.04 -0.67
CA TYR A 301 3.95 -18.11 0.30
C TYR A 301 2.67 -18.85 0.71
N ASP A 302 1.51 -18.48 0.11
CA ASP A 302 0.22 -19.14 0.38
C ASP A 302 0.02 -20.34 -0.54
N THR A 303 0.59 -21.48 -0.13
CA THR A 303 0.53 -22.74 -0.90
C THR A 303 -0.84 -23.39 -0.90
N ILE A 304 -1.76 -22.94 -0.02
CA ILE A 304 -3.17 -23.38 -0.04
C ILE A 304 -3.90 -22.68 -1.20
N ARG A 305 -3.64 -21.39 -1.39
CA ARG A 305 -4.24 -20.61 -2.49
C ARG A 305 -3.55 -20.88 -3.82
N TYR A 306 -2.23 -21.00 -3.83
CA TYR A 306 -1.39 -21.24 -4.99
C TYR A 306 -0.47 -22.42 -4.73
N SER A 307 -0.81 -23.60 -5.23
CA SER A 307 0.03 -24.81 -5.11
C SER A 307 1.41 -24.61 -5.76
N VAL A 308 1.44 -23.83 -6.85
CA VAL A 308 2.66 -23.31 -7.49
C VAL A 308 2.61 -21.79 -7.34
N PRO A 309 3.64 -21.16 -6.77
CA PRO A 309 3.69 -19.70 -6.67
C PRO A 309 3.56 -19.06 -8.05
N PRO A 310 2.80 -17.95 -8.19
CA PRO A 310 2.73 -17.19 -9.43
C PRO A 310 4.10 -16.77 -9.96
N PRO A 311 4.26 -16.58 -11.29
CA PRO A 311 5.56 -16.41 -11.93
C PRO A 311 6.33 -15.17 -11.45
N GLU A 312 5.63 -14.11 -11.06
CA GLU A 312 6.24 -12.89 -10.52
C GLU A 312 6.86 -13.08 -9.13
N CYS A 313 6.51 -14.14 -8.42
CA CYS A 313 6.98 -14.37 -7.06
C CYS A 313 8.48 -14.72 -7.01
N VAL A 314 9.22 -13.95 -6.20
CA VAL A 314 10.60 -14.25 -5.84
C VAL A 314 10.60 -14.92 -4.47
N ILE A 315 10.88 -16.22 -4.44
CA ILE A 315 10.86 -16.98 -3.18
C ILE A 315 12.17 -16.81 -2.43
N VAL A 316 12.13 -16.06 -1.35
CA VAL A 316 13.25 -15.86 -0.43
C VAL A 316 13.16 -16.89 0.70
N THR A 317 14.18 -17.73 0.86
CA THR A 317 14.19 -18.84 1.84
C THR A 317 13.92 -18.35 3.26
N ALA A 318 14.50 -17.21 3.67
CA ALA A 318 14.28 -16.62 4.99
C ALA A 318 12.81 -16.22 5.20
N GLU A 319 12.17 -15.60 4.20
CA GLU A 319 10.74 -15.28 4.23
C GLU A 319 9.89 -16.55 4.27
N LYS A 320 10.15 -17.51 3.37
CA LYS A 320 9.43 -18.80 3.32
C LYS A 320 9.42 -19.49 4.68
N ASN A 321 10.54 -19.51 5.39
CA ASN A 321 10.65 -20.13 6.70
C ASN A 321 9.82 -19.42 7.80
N ARG A 322 9.47 -18.14 7.60
CA ARG A 322 8.65 -17.36 8.52
C ARG A 322 7.16 -17.59 8.31
N PHE A 323 6.73 -17.92 7.10
CA PHE A 323 5.32 -18.10 6.76
C PHE A 323 4.85 -19.55 6.96
N ARG A 324 3.55 -19.70 7.18
CA ARG A 324 2.84 -21.00 7.12
C ARG A 324 2.41 -21.25 5.67
N ASP A 325 1.86 -22.44 5.43
CA ASP A 325 1.29 -22.81 4.13
C ASP A 325 0.13 -21.89 3.69
N THR A 326 -0.42 -21.10 4.61
CA THR A 326 -1.44 -20.08 4.35
C THR A 326 -0.86 -18.73 3.94
N GLY A 327 0.46 -18.61 3.72
CA GLY A 327 1.13 -17.32 3.48
C GLY A 327 1.15 -16.36 4.68
N ARG A 328 0.65 -16.81 5.84
CA ARG A 328 0.60 -16.01 7.08
C ARG A 328 1.83 -16.25 7.93
N LEU A 329 2.26 -15.20 8.64
CA LEU A 329 3.38 -15.29 9.56
C LEU A 329 3.13 -16.39 10.59
N LYS A 330 4.13 -17.25 10.79
CA LYS A 330 4.15 -18.20 11.92
C LYS A 330 4.39 -17.38 13.18
N PHE A 331 3.35 -17.19 13.97
CA PHE A 331 3.55 -16.68 15.34
C PHE A 331 4.35 -17.73 16.11
N GLY A 332 5.48 -17.29 16.67
CA GLY A 332 6.54 -18.05 17.29
C GLY A 332 6.15 -19.46 17.70
N GLY A 333 6.90 -20.43 17.23
CA GLY A 333 6.67 -21.80 17.62
C GLY A 333 6.51 -21.82 19.14
N SER A 334 5.33 -22.20 19.60
CA SER A 334 5.19 -22.62 20.98
C SER A 334 6.39 -23.49 21.26
N HIS A 335 7.28 -23.06 22.16
CA HIS A 335 8.28 -23.95 22.73
C HIS A 335 7.62 -25.30 22.89
N PRO A 336 8.20 -26.40 22.42
CA PRO A 336 7.60 -27.70 22.61
C PRO A 336 7.29 -27.79 24.10
N LYS A 337 6.01 -27.78 24.44
CA LYS A 337 5.60 -28.06 25.79
C LYS A 337 6.19 -29.40 26.08
N VAL A 338 7.28 -29.43 26.84
CA VAL A 338 7.81 -30.65 27.41
C VAL A 338 6.63 -31.23 28.20
N HIS A 339 5.95 -32.18 27.57
CA HIS A 339 4.94 -32.97 28.25
C HIS A 339 5.66 -33.72 29.36
N LYS A 340 5.77 -33.09 30.52
CA LYS A 340 6.08 -33.82 31.74
C LYS A 340 5.02 -34.91 31.84
N ALA A 341 5.43 -36.12 31.48
CA ALA A 341 4.60 -37.29 31.66
C ALA A 341 4.14 -37.33 33.12
N ARG A 342 2.91 -36.96 33.34
CA ARG A 342 2.26 -37.13 34.63
C ARG A 342 2.18 -38.64 34.87
N LYS A 343 3.15 -39.20 35.63
CA LYS A 343 3.09 -40.56 36.18
C LYS A 343 1.73 -40.67 36.91
N ARG A 344 0.77 -41.31 36.27
CA ARG A 344 -0.48 -41.73 36.87
C ARG A 344 -0.12 -42.76 37.96
N ARG A 345 -0.04 -42.33 39.23
CA ARG A 345 -0.08 -43.23 40.36
C ARG A 345 -1.43 -43.95 40.33
N ARG A 346 -1.41 -45.22 39.89
CA ARG A 346 -2.50 -46.16 40.14
C ARG A 346 -2.66 -46.29 41.62
N ARG A 347 -3.67 -45.69 42.21
CA ARG A 347 -4.20 -46.06 43.50
C ARG A 347 -5.10 -47.27 43.28
N ASN A 348 -4.62 -48.46 43.71
CA ASN A 348 -5.45 -49.62 43.95
C ASN A 348 -6.47 -49.21 45.03
N ARG A 349 -7.73 -49.16 44.69
CA ARG A 349 -8.83 -49.23 45.66
C ARG A 349 -9.53 -50.53 45.37
N SER A 350 -9.33 -51.47 46.30
CA SER A 350 -10.14 -52.66 46.50
C SER A 350 -11.59 -52.22 46.78
N THR A 351 -12.51 -52.75 46.04
CA THR A 351 -13.96 -52.71 46.32
C THR A 351 -14.34 -53.79 47.28
N PRO A 352 -15.17 -53.54 48.31
CA PRO A 352 -15.92 -54.60 48.94
C PRO A 352 -17.23 -54.84 48.16
N VAL A 353 -17.46 -56.12 47.94
CA VAL A 353 -18.75 -56.66 47.50
C VAL A 353 -19.75 -56.54 48.66
N VAL A 354 -20.91 -55.96 48.38
CA VAL A 354 -22.10 -56.16 49.24
C VAL A 354 -23.25 -56.51 48.27
N SER A 355 -23.73 -57.74 48.46
CA SER A 355 -24.97 -58.27 48.02
C SER A 355 -26.14 -57.75 48.87
N ALA A 356 -27.29 -57.52 48.26
CA ALA A 356 -28.65 -57.82 48.73
C ALA A 356 -29.67 -57.09 47.82
N ASP A 357 -30.43 -57.86 47.11
CA ASP A 357 -31.86 -58.17 47.32
C ASP A 357 -32.81 -56.98 47.51
N LEU A 358 -33.70 -56.91 46.57
CA LEU A 358 -35.10 -56.55 46.35
C LEU A 358 -35.29 -55.48 45.27
#